data_0c022b7c0f932d8ea68d5a92c18d58c4
#
_entry.id   0c022b7c0f932d8ea68d5a92c18d58c4
#
_cell.length_a   1.000
_cell.length_b   1.000
_cell.length_c   1.000
_cell.angle_alpha   90.00
_cell.angle_beta   90.00
_cell.angle_gamma   90.00
#
_symmetry.space_group_name_H-M   'P 1'
#
loop_
_entity.id
_entity.type
_entity.pdbx_description
1 polymer ?
#
loop_
_entity_poly.entity_id
_entity_poly.type
_entity_poly.pdbx_seq_one_letter_code
_entity_poly.pdbx_strand_id
1 'polypeptide(L)'
;MTTNNQRPSQGRSSQGRPSQGRSSQGRPSQGRPAQKRPAQHSQAARSSSQKRTSSRRDDYYEDDYYEDDYYEDSRSSRGKKSAPSKKSSNGKNHKKKNKTSKIILFIVEILVLLLMVMVLWTVLKTEKVGKVDLPEEDIVINPEVEKLQEQEGSVLQGYRNIALFGVDSTEGALTKNTRSDTIMIASINLDTGDCKLVSVYRDTYLNLSNDTYNKCNAAYAKGGPMQAINMLNMNLDMNITDFVTVGFSGLTETIDALGGVYIDVKEEEISHLNNYQISIVGTTKDGKTYTAAEGSYTPVTQAGYQKLNGLQATAYCRIRYVGNDFERTARQRRVLKAVADEAKKASPAQLEKIANSVFDKVYTSLDISEIVSLLGNISKYNIVDEGGFPNSD
;
A
#
# COMPACT_ATOMS: atom_id res chain seq x y z
N MET A 1 -38.05 -25.13 -63.98
CA MET A 1 -38.18 -23.94 -64.78
C MET A 1 -37.10 -22.95 -64.34
N THR A 2 -36.04 -23.07 -64.95
CA THR A 2 -35.04 -22.24 -65.62
C THR A 2 -35.42 -20.77 -65.72
N THR A 3 -34.62 -19.86 -65.23
CA THR A 3 -34.06 -18.77 -66.01
C THR A 3 -32.85 -18.14 -65.34
N ASN A 4 -31.81 -18.28 -66.07
CA ASN A 4 -30.48 -17.65 -66.06
C ASN A 4 -30.63 -16.13 -66.35
N ASN A 5 -29.88 -15.25 -65.72
CA ASN A 5 -29.53 -14.00 -66.36
C ASN A 5 -28.13 -13.51 -66.01
N GLN A 6 -27.37 -13.32 -67.09
CA GLN A 6 -25.96 -13.00 -67.14
C GLN A 6 -25.70 -11.50 -66.96
N ARG A 7 -24.48 -11.22 -66.51
CA ARG A 7 -23.79 -9.91 -66.52
C ARG A 7 -23.67 -9.30 -67.91
N PRO A 8 -23.37 -7.99 -67.95
CA PRO A 8 -22.14 -7.63 -68.67
C PRO A 8 -21.21 -6.70 -67.88
N SER A 9 -19.93 -6.97 -68.05
CA SER A 9 -18.77 -6.18 -67.72
C SER A 9 -18.64 -4.94 -68.57
N GLN A 10 -18.35 -3.76 -67.97
CA GLN A 10 -17.78 -2.64 -68.69
C GLN A 10 -16.48 -2.19 -68.06
N GLY A 11 -15.41 -2.34 -68.81
CA GLY A 11 -14.08 -1.81 -68.49
C GLY A 11 -14.04 -0.28 -68.62
N ARG A 12 -13.22 0.33 -67.79
CA ARG A 12 -12.84 1.75 -67.96
C ARG A 12 -11.33 1.91 -67.81
N SER A 13 -10.80 2.42 -68.92
CA SER A 13 -9.40 2.74 -69.17
C SER A 13 -8.76 3.69 -68.24
N SER A 14 -7.49 3.40 -67.94
CA SER A 14 -6.47 4.22 -67.32
C SER A 14 -6.15 5.47 -68.09
N GLN A 15 -6.27 6.66 -67.52
CA GLN A 15 -5.59 7.87 -67.99
C GLN A 15 -4.61 8.36 -66.94
N GLY A 16 -3.35 8.39 -67.32
CA GLY A 16 -2.23 8.91 -66.57
C GLY A 16 -2.31 10.43 -66.36
N ARG A 17 -1.86 10.88 -65.24
CA ARG A 17 -1.65 12.28 -64.86
C ARG A 17 -0.18 12.58 -64.80
N PRO A 18 0.32 13.67 -65.44
CA PRO A 18 1.76 13.98 -65.39
C PRO A 18 2.19 14.61 -64.04
N SER A 19 3.37 14.23 -63.61
CA SER A 19 4.09 14.79 -62.49
C SER A 19 4.61 16.19 -62.80
N GLN A 20 4.19 17.20 -62.05
CA GLN A 20 4.85 18.52 -62.05
C GLN A 20 5.86 18.56 -60.87
N GLY A 21 7.11 18.67 -61.25
CA GLY A 21 8.22 18.97 -60.34
C GLY A 21 8.10 20.39 -59.78
N ARG A 22 8.27 20.51 -58.48
CA ARG A 22 8.37 21.81 -57.79
C ARG A 22 9.76 21.92 -57.15
N SER A 23 10.52 22.82 -57.75
CA SER A 23 11.86 23.25 -57.32
C SER A 23 11.85 23.80 -55.91
N SER A 24 12.81 23.32 -55.12
CA SER A 24 13.15 23.84 -53.77
C SER A 24 13.93 25.14 -53.90
N GLN A 25 13.32 26.25 -53.47
CA GLN A 25 14.06 27.47 -53.21
C GLN A 25 14.40 27.53 -51.70
N GLY A 26 15.69 27.56 -51.44
CA GLY A 26 16.26 27.75 -50.10
C GLY A 26 15.95 29.14 -49.52
N ARG A 27 15.58 29.18 -48.29
CA ARG A 27 15.43 30.39 -47.47
C ARG A 27 16.67 30.56 -46.60
N PRO A 28 17.31 31.73 -46.54
CA PRO A 28 18.50 31.94 -45.72
C PRO A 28 18.11 32.06 -44.24
N SER A 29 18.86 31.38 -43.39
CA SER A 29 18.79 31.48 -41.95
C SER A 29 19.39 32.81 -41.45
N GLN A 30 18.55 33.63 -40.84
CA GLN A 30 19.04 34.79 -40.07
C GLN A 30 19.47 34.35 -38.67
N GLY A 31 20.76 34.49 -38.40
CA GLY A 31 21.36 34.27 -37.08
C GLY A 31 20.91 35.32 -36.08
N ARG A 32 20.45 34.89 -34.92
CA ARG A 32 20.26 35.74 -33.72
C ARG A 32 21.59 35.86 -33.01
N PRO A 33 22.00 37.05 -32.54
CA PRO A 33 23.24 37.24 -31.80
C PRO A 33 23.09 36.69 -30.36
N ALA A 34 24.12 36.02 -29.90
CA ALA A 34 24.27 35.51 -28.53
C ALA A 34 24.51 36.70 -27.55
N GLN A 35 23.62 36.88 -26.60
CA GLN A 35 23.85 37.77 -25.45
C GLN A 35 24.82 37.09 -24.46
N LYS A 36 25.99 37.69 -24.30
CA LYS A 36 26.97 37.40 -23.26
C LYS A 36 26.43 37.80 -21.89
N ARG A 37 26.33 36.87 -20.97
CA ARG A 37 26.16 37.15 -19.51
C ARG A 37 27.54 37.47 -18.92
N PRO A 38 27.66 38.49 -18.04
CA PRO A 38 28.92 38.80 -17.38
C PRO A 38 29.19 37.78 -16.26
N ALA A 39 30.43 37.38 -16.17
CA ALA A 39 30.99 36.56 -15.10
C ALA A 39 31.07 37.36 -13.80
N GLN A 40 30.48 36.91 -12.74
CA GLN A 40 30.76 37.41 -11.39
C GLN A 40 31.88 36.57 -10.76
N HIS A 41 32.95 37.30 -10.46
CA HIS A 41 34.04 36.84 -9.60
C HIS A 41 33.53 36.52 -8.20
N SER A 42 33.76 35.31 -7.71
CA SER A 42 33.75 35.02 -6.30
C SER A 42 35.18 34.80 -5.82
N GLN A 43 35.60 35.71 -4.97
CA GLN A 43 36.87 35.66 -4.27
C GLN A 43 36.90 34.49 -3.28
N ALA A 44 38.00 33.76 -3.35
CA ALA A 44 38.38 32.77 -2.37
C ALA A 44 38.88 33.47 -1.10
N ALA A 45 38.29 33.21 0.04
CA ALA A 45 38.85 33.50 1.35
C ALA A 45 39.34 32.19 1.98
N ARG A 46 40.66 32.09 2.08
CA ARG A 46 41.38 31.14 2.95
C ARG A 46 41.31 31.62 4.39
N SER A 47 40.99 30.75 5.34
CA SER A 47 41.50 30.83 6.72
C SER A 47 41.38 29.43 7.30
N SER A 48 42.46 28.75 7.39
CA SER A 48 43.39 28.53 8.52
C SER A 48 42.75 27.76 9.68
N SER A 49 43.25 26.52 9.77
CA SER A 49 43.21 25.59 10.87
C SER A 49 43.58 26.24 12.24
N GLN A 50 42.79 25.98 13.25
CA GLN A 50 43.29 25.92 14.61
C GLN A 50 42.67 24.77 15.38
N LYS A 51 43.54 23.79 15.67
CA LYS A 51 43.41 22.83 16.74
C LYS A 51 43.30 23.59 18.07
N ARG A 52 42.33 23.24 18.91
CA ARG A 52 42.45 23.37 20.36
C ARG A 52 41.90 22.09 21.04
N THR A 53 42.79 21.48 21.74
CA THR A 53 42.70 20.42 22.71
C THR A 53 42.16 20.92 24.05
N SER A 54 41.63 19.93 24.82
CA SER A 54 41.36 19.92 26.27
C SER A 54 40.08 20.68 26.70
N SER A 55 39.31 20.19 27.63
CA SER A 55 39.59 19.35 28.79
C SER A 55 38.31 18.74 29.33
N ARG A 56 38.49 17.59 29.92
CA ARG A 56 37.54 16.90 30.79
C ARG A 56 36.96 17.83 31.84
N ARG A 57 35.68 17.69 32.12
CA ARG A 57 35.13 17.89 33.45
C ARG A 57 34.11 16.79 33.70
N ASP A 58 34.48 15.94 34.60
CA ASP A 58 33.65 14.96 35.27
C ASP A 58 32.76 15.72 36.25
N ASP A 59 31.45 15.62 36.11
CA ASP A 59 30.54 15.98 37.17
C ASP A 59 29.80 14.70 37.59
N TYR A 60 30.25 14.24 38.75
CA TYR A 60 29.60 13.25 39.60
C TYR A 60 28.26 13.81 40.07
N TYR A 61 27.20 13.02 39.98
CA TYR A 61 26.04 13.13 40.84
C TYR A 61 25.92 11.85 41.66
N GLU A 62 25.95 12.09 42.98
CA GLU A 62 25.87 11.11 44.04
C GLU A 62 24.48 10.47 44.09
N ASP A 63 24.51 9.16 44.30
CA ASP A 63 23.36 8.33 44.69
C ASP A 63 23.08 8.55 46.15
N ASP A 64 21.90 9.08 46.49
CA ASP A 64 21.41 9.09 47.85
C ASP A 64 20.71 7.76 48.15
N TYR A 65 21.43 6.91 48.87
CA TYR A 65 20.89 5.76 49.57
C TYR A 65 20.25 6.23 50.90
N TYR A 66 18.98 5.94 51.08
CA TYR A 66 18.37 5.95 52.42
C TYR A 66 18.38 4.54 52.98
N GLU A 67 19.22 4.33 53.98
CA GLU A 67 19.24 3.20 54.90
C GLU A 67 18.12 3.37 55.92
N ASP A 68 17.30 2.32 56.06
CA ASP A 68 16.35 2.16 57.16
C ASP A 68 17.11 1.62 58.39
N ASP A 69 17.22 2.45 59.41
CA ASP A 69 17.81 2.08 60.71
C ASP A 69 16.84 1.24 61.53
N TYR A 70 17.32 0.05 61.87
CA TYR A 70 16.85 -0.81 62.95
C TYR A 70 17.15 -0.17 64.29
N TYR A 71 16.15 0.03 65.13
CA TYR A 71 16.37 0.18 66.58
C TYR A 71 15.71 -0.97 67.38
N GLU A 72 16.54 -1.90 67.83
CA GLU A 72 16.32 -2.67 69.03
C GLU A 72 16.59 -1.78 70.24
N ASP A 73 15.70 -1.75 71.19
CA ASP A 73 16.09 -1.47 72.56
C ASP A 73 15.36 -2.38 73.59
N SER A 74 16.21 -3.10 74.26
CA SER A 74 15.91 -3.99 75.40
C SER A 74 16.14 -3.26 76.67
N ARG A 75 15.29 -3.48 77.70
CA ARG A 75 15.54 -3.65 79.10
C ARG A 75 14.37 -3.19 79.98
N SER A 76 13.87 -4.12 80.64
CA SER A 76 14.01 -4.61 82.04
C SER A 76 13.09 -3.88 83.02
N SER A 77 12.29 -4.61 83.58
CA SER A 77 12.22 -5.22 84.89
C SER A 77 11.07 -4.77 85.82
N ARG A 78 10.57 -5.82 86.53
CA ARG A 78 9.94 -5.87 87.86
C ARG A 78 8.52 -5.31 88.03
N GLY A 79 7.52 -6.18 88.10
CA GLY A 79 7.21 -6.81 89.48
C GLY A 79 5.88 -6.33 90.00
N LYS A 80 4.89 -7.16 90.08
CA LYS A 80 4.18 -7.60 91.31
C LYS A 80 2.77 -8.13 91.02
N LYS A 81 2.57 -9.25 91.65
CA LYS A 81 1.41 -10.10 91.83
C LYS A 81 0.09 -9.38 92.13
N SER A 82 -1.00 -9.90 91.56
CA SER A 82 -2.17 -10.40 92.31
C SER A 82 -3.21 -11.07 91.39
N ALA A 83 -3.73 -12.21 91.83
CA ALA A 83 -4.76 -13.05 91.21
C ALA A 83 -6.16 -12.59 91.69
N PRO A 84 -7.27 -13.34 91.35
CA PRO A 84 -7.84 -13.72 90.09
C PRO A 84 -9.31 -13.28 90.00
N SER A 85 -9.91 -13.12 88.81
CA SER A 85 -11.34 -13.18 88.71
C SER A 85 -11.83 -13.58 87.29
N LYS A 86 -12.56 -14.67 87.33
CA LYS A 86 -13.72 -15.05 86.54
C LYS A 86 -13.64 -15.06 85.02
N LYS A 87 -13.80 -16.28 84.52
CA LYS A 87 -14.16 -16.73 83.20
C LYS A 87 -15.27 -15.88 82.55
N SER A 88 -15.01 -15.38 81.31
CA SER A 88 -16.04 -15.12 80.30
C SER A 88 -15.56 -15.71 79.00
N SER A 89 -16.27 -16.73 78.54
CA SER A 89 -16.09 -17.38 77.23
C SER A 89 -16.52 -16.43 76.16
N ASN A 90 -15.59 -15.88 75.41
CA ASN A 90 -15.94 -15.16 74.22
C ASN A 90 -15.31 -15.89 73.00
N GLY A 91 -16.17 -16.51 72.23
CA GLY A 91 -15.80 -17.28 71.07
C GLY A 91 -15.04 -16.45 70.03
N LYS A 92 -13.81 -16.83 69.80
CA LYS A 92 -13.02 -16.30 68.70
C LYS A 92 -13.60 -16.87 67.40
N ASN A 93 -14.44 -16.09 66.71
CA ASN A 93 -14.76 -16.30 65.33
C ASN A 93 -13.48 -16.08 64.49
N HIS A 94 -12.78 -17.16 64.20
CA HIS A 94 -11.78 -17.17 63.13
C HIS A 94 -12.52 -16.95 61.79
N LYS A 95 -12.55 -15.69 61.30
CA LYS A 95 -12.85 -15.42 59.93
C LYS A 95 -11.83 -16.18 59.05
N LYS A 96 -12.24 -17.31 58.49
CA LYS A 96 -11.51 -17.96 57.37
C LYS A 96 -11.34 -16.91 56.30
N LYS A 97 -10.15 -16.34 56.16
CA LYS A 97 -9.80 -15.48 55.01
C LYS A 97 -9.95 -16.33 53.77
N ASN A 98 -10.96 -15.99 52.97
CA ASN A 98 -11.30 -16.71 51.76
C ASN A 98 -10.10 -16.70 50.81
N LYS A 99 -9.37 -17.81 50.71
CA LYS A 99 -8.31 -18.01 49.70
C LYS A 99 -8.86 -17.89 48.29
N THR A 100 -10.11 -18.27 48.04
CA THR A 100 -10.85 -18.12 46.78
C THR A 100 -10.96 -16.68 46.35
N SER A 101 -11.19 -15.70 47.22
CA SER A 101 -11.29 -14.29 46.86
C SER A 101 -9.95 -13.72 46.37
N LYS A 102 -8.82 -14.19 46.90
CA LYS A 102 -7.48 -13.79 46.41
C LYS A 102 -7.15 -14.41 45.04
N ILE A 103 -7.57 -15.64 44.81
CA ILE A 103 -7.39 -16.32 43.50
C ILE A 103 -8.23 -15.62 42.44
N ILE A 104 -9.46 -15.27 42.74
CA ILE A 104 -10.32 -14.52 41.82
C ILE A 104 -9.73 -13.14 41.49
N LEU A 105 -9.23 -12.42 42.52
CA LEU A 105 -8.57 -11.12 42.29
C LEU A 105 -7.33 -11.25 41.41
N PHE A 106 -6.51 -12.27 41.62
CA PHE A 106 -5.33 -12.54 40.79
C PHE A 106 -5.67 -12.91 39.34
N ILE A 107 -6.76 -13.67 39.13
CA ILE A 107 -7.27 -13.98 37.76
C ILE A 107 -7.76 -12.71 37.07
N VAL A 108 -8.47 -11.82 37.75
CA VAL A 108 -8.92 -10.54 37.22
C VAL A 108 -7.73 -9.64 36.87
N GLU A 109 -6.70 -9.62 37.71
CA GLU A 109 -5.46 -8.86 37.49
C GLU A 109 -4.71 -9.35 36.23
N ILE A 110 -4.59 -10.68 36.07
CA ILE A 110 -4.03 -11.27 34.82
C ILE A 110 -4.88 -10.94 33.61
N LEU A 111 -6.21 -11.01 33.70
CA LEU A 111 -7.11 -10.65 32.60
C LEU A 111 -6.97 -9.18 32.19
N VAL A 112 -6.88 -8.26 33.16
CA VAL A 112 -6.65 -6.83 32.91
C VAL A 112 -5.28 -6.61 32.26
N LEU A 113 -4.24 -7.31 32.73
CA LEU A 113 -2.90 -7.21 32.16
C LEU A 113 -2.86 -7.74 30.72
N LEU A 114 -3.52 -8.87 30.45
CA LEU A 114 -3.66 -9.41 29.09
C LEU A 114 -4.42 -8.43 28.17
N LEU A 115 -5.47 -7.79 28.70
CA LEU A 115 -6.26 -6.80 27.96
C LEU A 115 -5.41 -5.55 27.69
N MET A 116 -4.61 -5.07 28.65
CA MET A 116 -3.65 -3.97 28.44
C MET A 116 -2.58 -4.33 27.42
N VAL A 117 -2.03 -5.54 27.47
CA VAL A 117 -1.06 -6.02 26.48
C VAL A 117 -1.69 -6.10 25.09
N MET A 118 -2.93 -6.55 25.00
CA MET A 118 -3.68 -6.58 23.74
C MET A 118 -3.92 -5.16 23.18
N VAL A 119 -4.33 -4.21 24.04
CA VAL A 119 -4.50 -2.80 23.65
C VAL A 119 -3.17 -2.18 23.23
N LEU A 120 -2.10 -2.40 24.01
CA LEU A 120 -0.77 -1.91 23.66
C LEU A 120 -0.28 -2.51 22.33
N TRP A 121 -0.53 -3.80 22.11
CA TRP A 121 -0.20 -4.47 20.85
C TRP A 121 -0.96 -3.87 19.65
N THR A 122 -2.27 -3.57 19.81
CA THR A 122 -3.05 -2.90 18.76
C THR A 122 -2.55 -1.49 18.50
N VAL A 123 -2.24 -0.71 19.54
CA VAL A 123 -1.70 0.66 19.42
C VAL A 123 -0.33 0.65 18.72
N LEU A 124 0.58 -0.26 19.10
CA LEU A 124 1.88 -0.38 18.44
C LEU A 124 1.77 -0.84 16.98
N LYS A 125 0.70 -1.54 16.60
CA LYS A 125 0.43 -1.88 15.19
C LYS A 125 -0.15 -0.72 14.40
N THR A 126 -0.99 0.12 15.02
CA THR A 126 -1.53 1.32 14.34
C THR A 126 -0.44 2.29 13.92
N GLU A 127 0.64 2.43 14.70
CA GLU A 127 1.76 3.30 14.33
C GLU A 127 2.55 2.83 13.09
N LYS A 128 2.42 1.55 12.71
CA LYS A 128 3.11 0.98 11.53
C LYS A 128 2.33 1.15 10.22
N VAL A 129 1.04 1.37 10.28
CA VAL A 129 0.22 1.65 9.09
C VAL A 129 0.37 3.13 8.75
N GLY A 130 0.74 3.41 7.53
CA GLY A 130 0.72 4.77 6.99
C GLY A 130 -0.73 5.24 6.82
N LYS A 131 -1.48 5.30 7.95
CA LYS A 131 -2.87 5.78 7.94
C LYS A 131 -2.90 7.27 7.65
N VAL A 132 -3.82 7.66 6.80
CA VAL A 132 -4.20 9.05 6.59
C VAL A 132 -5.69 9.19 6.78
N ASP A 133 -6.06 10.17 7.57
CA ASP A 133 -7.46 10.57 7.66
C ASP A 133 -7.78 11.43 6.42
N LEU A 134 -8.71 10.96 5.61
CA LEU A 134 -9.30 11.74 4.53
C LEU A 134 -10.51 12.48 5.13
N PRO A 135 -10.50 13.84 5.20
CA PRO A 135 -11.68 14.56 5.61
C PRO A 135 -12.83 14.26 4.65
N GLU A 136 -13.95 13.78 5.17
CA GLU A 136 -15.12 13.42 4.35
C GLU A 136 -15.62 14.61 3.54
N GLU A 137 -15.53 15.83 4.11
CA GLU A 137 -15.91 17.08 3.47
C GLU A 137 -15.06 17.43 2.22
N ASP A 138 -13.87 16.87 2.11
CA ASP A 138 -12.97 17.08 0.96
C ASP A 138 -13.17 16.02 -0.14
N ILE A 139 -13.96 14.96 0.13
CA ILE A 139 -14.28 13.93 -0.86
C ILE A 139 -15.42 14.42 -1.74
N VAL A 140 -15.17 14.53 -3.03
CA VAL A 140 -16.17 14.96 -4.02
C VAL A 140 -16.90 13.74 -4.55
N ILE A 141 -18.20 13.65 -4.29
CA ILE A 141 -19.10 12.63 -4.83
C ILE A 141 -20.27 13.34 -5.53
N ASN A 142 -20.72 12.76 -6.64
CA ASN A 142 -21.92 13.27 -7.32
C ASN A 142 -23.15 13.07 -6.42
N PRO A 143 -23.93 14.13 -6.09
CA PRO A 143 -25.10 14.01 -5.21
C PRO A 143 -26.18 13.05 -5.72
N GLU A 144 -26.22 12.77 -7.02
CA GLU A 144 -27.14 11.76 -7.58
C GLU A 144 -26.69 10.34 -7.23
N VAL A 145 -25.39 10.10 -7.19
CA VAL A 145 -24.80 8.81 -6.78
C VAL A 145 -25.04 8.55 -5.31
N GLU A 146 -24.89 9.57 -4.45
CA GLU A 146 -25.21 9.47 -3.01
C GLU A 146 -26.68 9.10 -2.79
N LYS A 147 -27.60 9.78 -3.46
CA LYS A 147 -29.03 9.46 -3.38
C LYS A 147 -29.37 8.05 -3.83
N LEU A 148 -28.72 7.58 -4.92
CA LEU A 148 -28.91 6.21 -5.40
C LEU A 148 -28.34 5.18 -4.43
N GLN A 149 -27.28 5.49 -3.70
CA GLN A 149 -26.71 4.61 -2.70
C GLN A 149 -27.60 4.46 -1.48
N GLU A 150 -28.27 5.52 -1.06
CA GLU A 150 -29.21 5.53 0.06
C GLU A 150 -30.57 4.92 -0.32
N GLN A 151 -30.92 4.88 -1.58
CA GLN A 151 -32.19 4.38 -2.06
C GLN A 151 -32.30 2.86 -1.90
N GLU A 152 -33.29 2.40 -1.12
CA GLU A 152 -33.58 0.98 -0.92
C GLU A 152 -33.85 0.28 -2.26
N GLY A 153 -33.18 -0.86 -2.48
CA GLY A 153 -33.27 -1.64 -3.72
C GLY A 153 -32.48 -1.08 -4.91
N SER A 154 -31.70 -0.03 -4.69
CA SER A 154 -30.76 0.46 -5.71
C SER A 154 -29.65 -0.55 -6.00
N VAL A 155 -29.19 -0.58 -7.25
CA VAL A 155 -28.02 -1.40 -7.66
C VAL A 155 -26.72 -0.98 -7.00
N LEU A 156 -26.64 0.21 -6.41
CA LEU A 156 -25.49 0.73 -5.68
C LEU A 156 -25.52 0.41 -4.19
N GLN A 157 -26.69 -0.01 -3.68
CA GLN A 157 -26.84 -0.34 -2.27
C GLN A 157 -25.97 -1.54 -1.87
N GLY A 158 -25.31 -1.46 -0.71
CA GLY A 158 -24.48 -2.54 -0.17
C GLY A 158 -23.10 -2.67 -0.81
N TYR A 159 -22.74 -1.81 -1.78
CA TYR A 159 -21.42 -1.79 -2.37
C TYR A 159 -20.48 -0.81 -1.63
N ARG A 160 -19.26 -1.28 -1.29
CA ARG A 160 -18.13 -0.45 -0.85
C ARG A 160 -17.09 -0.38 -1.96
N ASN A 161 -16.72 0.83 -2.35
CA ASN A 161 -15.74 1.07 -3.40
C ASN A 161 -14.41 1.54 -2.78
N ILE A 162 -13.32 0.81 -3.06
CA ILE A 162 -11.99 1.09 -2.54
C ILE A 162 -11.05 1.33 -3.72
N ALA A 163 -10.36 2.47 -3.74
CA ALA A 163 -9.31 2.73 -4.73
C ALA A 163 -8.02 2.01 -4.35
N LEU A 164 -7.43 1.29 -5.30
CA LEU A 164 -6.16 0.60 -5.14
C LEU A 164 -5.12 1.27 -6.04
N PHE A 165 -4.07 1.84 -5.43
CA PHE A 165 -2.99 2.50 -6.13
C PHE A 165 -1.69 1.72 -6.00
N GLY A 166 -1.06 1.44 -7.14
CA GLY A 166 0.31 0.94 -7.20
C GLY A 166 1.24 2.07 -7.64
N VAL A 167 2.22 2.40 -6.81
CA VAL A 167 3.16 3.49 -7.07
C VAL A 167 4.58 2.98 -7.29
N ASP A 168 5.31 3.64 -8.21
CA ASP A 168 6.72 3.34 -8.47
C ASP A 168 7.58 4.04 -7.40
N SER A 169 7.55 3.51 -6.18
CA SER A 169 8.39 3.99 -5.10
C SER A 169 9.24 2.85 -4.58
N THR A 170 10.56 3.01 -4.66
CA THR A 170 11.56 2.10 -4.09
C THR A 170 11.93 2.48 -2.66
N GLU A 171 11.70 3.73 -2.25
CA GLU A 171 12.14 4.31 -0.97
C GLU A 171 11.00 4.61 0.00
N GLY A 172 9.80 4.06 -0.22
CA GLY A 172 8.68 4.21 0.73
C GLY A 172 7.93 5.54 0.68
N ALA A 173 8.19 6.42 -0.30
CA ALA A 173 7.41 7.64 -0.50
C ALA A 173 6.06 7.30 -1.17
N LEU A 174 5.07 6.92 -0.36
CA LEU A 174 3.75 6.51 -0.85
C LEU A 174 2.73 7.64 -0.91
N THR A 175 3.06 8.85 -0.43
CA THR A 175 2.08 9.90 -0.17
C THR A 175 1.76 10.78 -1.38
N LYS A 176 2.77 11.36 -2.01
CA LYS A 176 2.66 12.25 -3.18
C LYS A 176 4.01 12.35 -3.89
N ASN A 177 4.06 13.11 -5.00
CA ASN A 177 5.24 13.27 -5.87
C ASN A 177 5.65 11.99 -6.62
N THR A 178 4.85 10.92 -6.51
CA THR A 178 5.01 9.70 -7.30
C THR A 178 3.75 9.43 -8.10
N ARG A 179 3.90 8.89 -9.31
CA ARG A 179 2.76 8.56 -10.16
C ARG A 179 2.19 7.20 -9.78
N SER A 180 0.86 7.09 -9.80
CA SER A 180 0.19 5.81 -9.70
C SER A 180 0.27 5.08 -11.05
N ASP A 181 1.19 4.13 -11.17
CA ASP A 181 1.32 3.31 -12.38
C ASP A 181 0.26 2.21 -12.47
N THR A 182 -0.41 1.92 -11.37
CA THR A 182 -1.59 1.07 -11.25
C THR A 182 -2.70 1.89 -10.60
N ILE A 183 -3.87 1.90 -11.20
CA ILE A 183 -5.10 2.50 -10.67
C ILE A 183 -6.19 1.47 -10.85
N MET A 184 -6.75 0.96 -9.76
CA MET A 184 -7.86 0.02 -9.78
C MET A 184 -8.93 0.43 -8.78
N ILE A 185 -10.15 -0.01 -9.01
CA ILE A 185 -11.28 0.13 -8.11
C ILE A 185 -11.76 -1.27 -7.76
N ALA A 186 -11.74 -1.61 -6.47
CA ALA A 186 -12.38 -2.80 -5.94
C ALA A 186 -13.78 -2.40 -5.45
N SER A 187 -14.80 -2.87 -6.16
CA SER A 187 -16.21 -2.66 -5.81
C SER A 187 -16.73 -3.93 -5.15
N ILE A 188 -16.96 -3.89 -3.84
CA ILE A 188 -17.26 -5.05 -3.01
C ILE A 188 -18.70 -4.98 -2.56
N ASN A 189 -19.51 -5.97 -2.91
CA ASN A 189 -20.81 -6.15 -2.33
C ASN A 189 -20.65 -6.76 -0.93
N LEU A 190 -21.01 -6.02 0.11
CA LEU A 190 -20.81 -6.42 1.51
C LEU A 190 -21.74 -7.55 1.95
N ASP A 191 -22.87 -7.75 1.27
CA ASP A 191 -23.85 -8.79 1.59
C ASP A 191 -23.44 -10.13 0.98
N THR A 192 -23.06 -10.15 -0.30
CA THR A 192 -22.71 -11.37 -1.03
C THR A 192 -21.22 -11.70 -0.99
N GLY A 193 -20.36 -10.72 -0.79
CA GLY A 193 -18.90 -10.84 -0.89
C GLY A 193 -18.39 -10.80 -2.33
N ASP A 194 -19.26 -10.55 -3.32
CA ASP A 194 -18.84 -10.42 -4.70
C ASP A 194 -18.01 -9.14 -4.90
N CYS A 195 -16.86 -9.27 -5.50
CA CYS A 195 -15.96 -8.16 -5.82
C CYS A 195 -15.82 -8.00 -7.33
N LYS A 196 -16.05 -6.80 -7.83
CA LYS A 196 -15.72 -6.40 -9.19
C LYS A 196 -14.45 -5.58 -9.19
N LEU A 197 -13.53 -5.87 -10.10
CA LEU A 197 -12.23 -5.22 -10.17
C LEU A 197 -12.09 -4.45 -11.48
N VAL A 198 -12.04 -3.12 -11.40
CA VAL A 198 -11.93 -2.26 -12.57
C VAL A 198 -10.58 -1.55 -12.56
N SER A 199 -9.79 -1.73 -13.64
CA SER A 199 -8.55 -0.97 -13.84
C SER A 199 -8.85 0.31 -14.61
N VAL A 200 -8.34 1.45 -14.13
CA VAL A 200 -8.34 2.71 -14.90
C VAL A 200 -6.97 2.84 -15.56
N TYR A 201 -6.95 2.89 -16.91
CA TYR A 201 -5.68 2.96 -17.62
C TYR A 201 -4.98 4.29 -17.34
N ARG A 202 -3.76 4.21 -16.82
CA ARG A 202 -3.01 5.34 -16.25
C ARG A 202 -2.85 6.56 -17.21
N ASP A 203 -2.89 6.31 -18.51
CA ASP A 203 -2.73 7.34 -19.55
C ASP A 203 -4.06 7.92 -20.04
N THR A 204 -5.19 7.48 -19.46
CA THR A 204 -6.52 8.04 -19.74
C THR A 204 -6.53 9.53 -19.38
N TYR A 205 -7.03 10.35 -20.30
CA TYR A 205 -7.07 11.81 -20.18
C TYR A 205 -8.34 12.24 -19.46
N LEU A 206 -8.23 12.64 -18.20
CA LEU A 206 -9.34 12.96 -17.30
C LEU A 206 -9.16 14.34 -16.65
N ASN A 207 -10.26 14.92 -16.18
CA ASN A 207 -10.23 16.06 -15.28
C ASN A 207 -9.64 15.59 -13.93
N LEU A 208 -8.57 16.24 -13.48
CA LEU A 208 -7.88 15.87 -12.22
C LEU A 208 -8.56 16.41 -10.96
N SER A 209 -9.87 16.65 -10.98
CA SER A 209 -10.69 17.24 -9.91
C SER A 209 -10.34 18.70 -9.55
N ASN A 210 -9.69 19.41 -10.46
CA ASN A 210 -9.27 20.80 -10.24
C ASN A 210 -9.35 21.63 -11.54
N ASP A 211 -10.28 21.26 -12.44
CA ASP A 211 -10.50 21.85 -13.75
C ASP A 211 -9.29 21.78 -14.71
N THR A 212 -8.29 20.98 -14.36
CA THR A 212 -7.19 20.68 -15.27
C THR A 212 -7.26 19.26 -15.78
N TYR A 213 -7.06 19.10 -17.09
CA TYR A 213 -7.07 17.79 -17.75
C TYR A 213 -5.63 17.29 -17.92
N ASN A 214 -5.40 16.03 -17.59
CA ASN A 214 -4.11 15.36 -17.80
C ASN A 214 -4.32 13.84 -17.81
N LYS A 215 -3.22 13.08 -17.99
CA LYS A 215 -3.22 11.64 -17.70
C LYS A 215 -3.63 11.39 -16.26
N CYS A 216 -4.55 10.48 -16.02
CA CYS A 216 -5.14 10.24 -14.72
C CYS A 216 -4.08 9.87 -13.63
N ASN A 217 -2.97 9.22 -14.00
CA ASN A 217 -1.87 8.92 -13.07
C ASN A 217 -1.17 10.16 -12.50
N ALA A 218 -1.39 11.34 -13.08
CA ALA A 218 -0.84 12.59 -12.58
C ALA A 218 -1.59 13.13 -11.34
N ALA A 219 -2.84 12.70 -11.11
CA ALA A 219 -3.63 13.13 -9.95
C ALA A 219 -2.92 12.75 -8.64
N TYR A 220 -2.50 11.51 -8.53
CA TYR A 220 -1.78 11.03 -7.35
C TYR A 220 -0.47 11.79 -7.10
N ALA A 221 0.31 12.06 -8.15
CA ALA A 221 1.56 12.79 -8.01
C ALA A 221 1.36 14.26 -7.54
N LYS A 222 0.23 14.88 -7.90
CA LYS A 222 -0.06 16.29 -7.59
C LYS A 222 -0.67 16.49 -6.21
N GLY A 223 -1.67 15.70 -5.85
CA GLY A 223 -2.44 15.87 -4.62
C GLY A 223 -2.63 14.59 -3.80
N GLY A 224 -1.84 13.54 -4.09
CA GLY A 224 -1.90 12.29 -3.35
C GLY A 224 -3.20 11.51 -3.59
N PRO A 225 -3.56 10.62 -2.64
CA PRO A 225 -4.74 9.77 -2.77
C PRO A 225 -6.04 10.57 -2.83
N MET A 226 -6.19 11.66 -2.08
CA MET A 226 -7.41 12.50 -2.08
C MET A 226 -7.72 13.01 -3.49
N GLN A 227 -6.74 13.62 -4.16
CA GLN A 227 -6.97 14.12 -5.51
C GLN A 227 -7.22 12.98 -6.52
N ALA A 228 -6.59 11.83 -6.32
CA ALA A 228 -6.80 10.67 -7.18
C ALA A 228 -8.20 10.06 -6.98
N ILE A 229 -8.71 10.00 -5.75
CA ILE A 229 -10.09 9.57 -5.45
C ILE A 229 -11.11 10.55 -6.08
N ASN A 230 -10.94 11.85 -5.83
CA ASN A 230 -11.85 12.86 -6.37
C ASN A 230 -11.86 12.87 -7.90
N MET A 231 -10.70 12.64 -8.53
CA MET A 231 -10.64 12.44 -9.98
C MET A 231 -11.44 11.22 -10.43
N LEU A 232 -11.34 10.09 -9.73
CA LEU A 232 -12.12 8.88 -10.07
C LEU A 232 -13.61 9.10 -9.85
N ASN A 233 -14.02 9.65 -8.72
CA ASN A 233 -15.42 9.93 -8.40
C ASN A 233 -16.06 10.86 -9.43
N MET A 234 -15.36 11.97 -9.77
CA MET A 234 -15.86 12.97 -10.70
C MET A 234 -16.03 12.45 -12.13
N ASN A 235 -15.08 11.62 -12.62
CA ASN A 235 -15.10 11.21 -14.03
C ASN A 235 -15.83 9.89 -14.27
N LEU A 236 -16.08 9.09 -13.22
CA LEU A 236 -16.69 7.75 -13.34
C LEU A 236 -18.01 7.62 -12.56
N ASP A 237 -18.51 8.72 -12.00
CA ASP A 237 -19.69 8.74 -11.13
C ASP A 237 -19.63 7.65 -10.03
N MET A 238 -18.47 7.65 -9.30
CA MET A 238 -18.22 6.71 -8.22
C MET A 238 -18.39 7.39 -6.86
N ASN A 239 -18.50 6.57 -5.82
CA ASN A 239 -18.54 6.97 -4.41
C ASN A 239 -17.40 6.35 -3.61
N ILE A 240 -16.19 6.50 -4.11
CA ILE A 240 -14.98 6.00 -3.45
C ILE A 240 -14.65 6.91 -2.28
N THR A 241 -14.55 6.33 -1.08
CA THR A 241 -14.17 7.02 0.16
C THR A 241 -12.87 6.50 0.72
N ASP A 242 -12.46 5.32 0.28
CA ASP A 242 -11.30 4.60 0.81
C ASP A 242 -10.26 4.29 -0.25
N PHE A 243 -9.02 4.18 0.20
CA PHE A 243 -7.92 3.78 -0.66
C PHE A 243 -6.90 2.89 0.05
N VAL A 244 -6.17 2.15 -0.78
CA VAL A 244 -4.94 1.44 -0.39
C VAL A 244 -3.87 1.72 -1.43
N THR A 245 -2.72 2.22 -0.99
CA THR A 245 -1.54 2.44 -1.84
C THR A 245 -0.41 1.51 -1.43
N VAL A 246 0.18 0.83 -2.41
CA VAL A 246 1.29 -0.11 -2.21
C VAL A 246 2.40 0.21 -3.20
N GLY A 247 3.64 0.21 -2.71
CA GLY A 247 4.84 0.24 -3.54
C GLY A 247 5.30 -1.16 -3.97
N PHE A 248 6.35 -1.23 -4.79
CA PHE A 248 6.88 -2.53 -5.26
C PHE A 248 7.42 -3.42 -4.14
N SER A 249 8.07 -2.86 -3.13
CA SER A 249 8.56 -3.62 -1.98
C SER A 249 7.41 -4.25 -1.20
N GLY A 250 6.33 -3.50 -0.95
CA GLY A 250 5.14 -3.99 -0.26
C GLY A 250 4.48 -5.16 -1.00
N LEU A 251 4.35 -5.06 -2.33
CA LEU A 251 3.81 -6.16 -3.14
C LEU A 251 4.72 -7.40 -3.10
N THR A 252 6.02 -7.21 -3.27
CA THR A 252 7.01 -8.30 -3.21
C THR A 252 6.93 -9.05 -1.89
N GLU A 253 6.97 -8.34 -0.76
CA GLU A 253 6.94 -8.95 0.56
C GLU A 253 5.60 -9.60 0.90
N THR A 254 4.48 -9.02 0.44
CA THR A 254 3.15 -9.64 0.57
C THR A 254 3.13 -11.01 -0.09
N ILE A 255 3.61 -11.09 -1.33
CA ILE A 255 3.62 -12.33 -2.10
C ILE A 255 4.59 -13.35 -1.48
N ASP A 256 5.76 -12.92 -1.03
CA ASP A 256 6.71 -13.80 -0.36
C ASP A 256 6.18 -14.33 0.98
N ALA A 257 5.47 -13.49 1.74
CA ALA A 257 4.83 -13.89 3.00
C ALA A 257 3.69 -14.91 2.78
N LEU A 258 2.98 -14.84 1.64
CA LEU A 258 2.02 -15.86 1.18
C LEU A 258 2.72 -17.14 0.70
N GLY A 259 4.04 -17.10 0.51
CA GLY A 259 4.83 -18.19 -0.03
C GLY A 259 4.84 -18.26 -1.56
N GLY A 260 4.43 -17.18 -2.25
CA GLY A 260 4.36 -17.07 -3.70
C GLY A 260 2.96 -17.17 -4.26
N VAL A 261 2.77 -16.82 -5.52
CA VAL A 261 1.48 -16.86 -6.24
C VAL A 261 1.58 -17.67 -7.53
N TYR A 262 0.49 -18.28 -7.97
CA TYR A 262 0.46 -19.07 -9.20
C TYR A 262 0.01 -18.21 -10.37
N ILE A 263 0.85 -18.12 -11.41
CA ILE A 263 0.62 -17.35 -12.63
C ILE A 263 0.91 -18.22 -13.86
N ASP A 264 0.07 -18.14 -14.86
CA ASP A 264 0.34 -18.71 -16.19
C ASP A 264 1.21 -17.73 -16.99
N VAL A 265 2.50 -18.02 -17.10
CA VAL A 265 3.50 -17.20 -17.77
C VAL A 265 3.63 -17.65 -19.21
N LYS A 266 3.50 -16.71 -20.15
CA LYS A 266 3.67 -16.97 -21.59
C LYS A 266 5.16 -16.97 -21.95
N GLU A 267 5.52 -17.72 -23.00
CA GLU A 267 6.91 -17.80 -23.50
C GLU A 267 7.51 -16.43 -23.82
N GLU A 268 6.73 -15.59 -24.50
CA GLU A 268 7.15 -14.22 -24.85
C GLU A 268 7.36 -13.29 -23.65
N GLU A 269 6.82 -13.64 -22.47
CA GLU A 269 6.94 -12.83 -21.25
C GLU A 269 8.23 -13.12 -20.46
N ILE A 270 8.82 -14.30 -20.63
CA ILE A 270 9.93 -14.79 -19.81
C ILE A 270 11.15 -13.85 -19.83
N SER A 271 11.59 -13.48 -21.02
CA SER A 271 12.76 -12.61 -21.18
C SER A 271 12.52 -11.22 -20.53
N HIS A 272 11.33 -10.67 -20.71
CA HIS A 272 10.94 -9.40 -20.14
C HIS A 272 10.79 -9.47 -18.61
N LEU A 273 10.17 -10.54 -18.10
CA LEU A 273 10.06 -10.79 -16.67
C LEU A 273 11.45 -10.81 -16.02
N ASN A 274 12.38 -11.57 -16.57
CA ASN A 274 13.74 -11.67 -16.03
C ASN A 274 14.48 -10.32 -16.09
N ASN A 275 14.35 -9.57 -17.18
CA ASN A 275 14.92 -8.22 -17.31
C ASN A 275 14.36 -7.26 -16.26
N TYR A 276 13.05 -7.34 -15.96
CA TYR A 276 12.43 -6.52 -14.91
C TYR A 276 12.89 -6.94 -13.51
N GLN A 277 13.10 -8.23 -13.22
CA GLN A 277 13.75 -8.66 -11.97
C GLN A 277 15.10 -7.97 -11.81
N ILE A 278 15.95 -8.05 -12.85
CA ILE A 278 17.28 -7.40 -12.87
C ILE A 278 17.15 -5.89 -12.64
N SER A 279 16.14 -5.23 -13.23
CA SER A 279 15.94 -3.79 -13.03
C SER A 279 15.49 -3.39 -11.63
N ILE A 280 14.87 -4.30 -10.89
CA ILE A 280 14.40 -4.05 -9.51
C ILE A 280 15.54 -4.21 -8.52
N VAL A 281 16.34 -5.28 -8.62
CA VAL A 281 17.40 -5.60 -7.65
C VAL A 281 18.78 -5.15 -8.08
N GLY A 282 18.94 -4.77 -9.34
CA GLY A 282 20.23 -4.40 -9.92
C GLY A 282 20.59 -2.94 -9.75
N THR A 283 21.82 -2.64 -10.06
CA THR A 283 22.36 -1.28 -10.14
C THR A 283 22.63 -0.90 -11.59
N THR A 284 22.56 0.39 -11.89
CA THR A 284 22.88 0.94 -13.22
C THR A 284 23.94 2.02 -13.11
N LYS A 285 24.87 2.05 -14.09
CA LYS A 285 25.88 3.11 -14.20
C LYS A 285 25.50 4.19 -15.22
N ASP A 286 24.65 3.83 -16.20
CA ASP A 286 24.27 4.67 -17.33
C ASP A 286 22.77 5.07 -17.33
N GLY A 287 22.02 4.64 -16.30
CA GLY A 287 20.58 4.85 -16.20
C GLY A 287 19.74 4.01 -17.19
N LYS A 288 20.38 3.13 -17.99
CA LYS A 288 19.73 2.30 -19.01
C LYS A 288 19.99 0.81 -18.84
N THR A 289 21.21 0.45 -18.54
CA THR A 289 21.63 -0.95 -18.43
C THR A 289 21.76 -1.33 -16.96
N TYR A 290 20.92 -2.24 -16.52
CA TYR A 290 20.95 -2.76 -15.15
C TYR A 290 21.73 -4.05 -15.09
N THR A 291 22.53 -4.20 -14.04
CA THR A 291 23.25 -5.42 -13.71
C THR A 291 22.90 -5.84 -12.29
N ALA A 292 22.53 -7.09 -12.12
CA ALA A 292 22.21 -7.67 -10.81
C ALA A 292 23.35 -8.59 -10.37
N ALA A 293 23.58 -8.65 -9.05
CA ALA A 293 24.54 -9.59 -8.48
C ALA A 293 24.04 -11.04 -8.69
N GLU A 294 24.96 -11.97 -8.82
CA GLU A 294 24.66 -13.39 -8.92
C GLU A 294 23.87 -13.84 -7.67
N GLY A 295 22.77 -14.57 -7.89
CA GLY A 295 21.89 -15.05 -6.81
C GLY A 295 20.93 -14.00 -6.24
N SER A 296 20.95 -12.73 -6.72
CA SER A 296 20.03 -11.69 -6.25
C SER A 296 18.60 -11.87 -6.79
N TYR A 297 18.41 -12.70 -7.80
CA TYR A 297 17.10 -13.07 -8.34
C TYR A 297 17.10 -14.51 -8.86
N THR A 298 15.91 -15.08 -9.03
CA THR A 298 15.73 -16.42 -9.61
C THR A 298 15.10 -16.28 -10.99
N PRO A 299 15.79 -16.65 -12.09
CA PRO A 299 15.22 -16.55 -13.43
C PRO A 299 14.02 -17.50 -13.59
N VAL A 300 12.98 -17.02 -14.27
CA VAL A 300 11.94 -17.88 -14.85
C VAL A 300 12.47 -18.45 -16.15
N THR A 301 12.44 -19.78 -16.31
CA THR A 301 13.06 -20.49 -17.43
C THR A 301 12.07 -21.23 -18.31
N GLN A 302 10.81 -21.36 -17.89
CA GLN A 302 9.78 -22.09 -18.61
C GLN A 302 8.46 -21.32 -18.59
N ALA A 303 7.68 -21.46 -19.66
CA ALA A 303 6.32 -20.98 -19.74
C ALA A 303 5.34 -21.93 -19.01
N GLY A 304 4.12 -21.47 -18.81
CA GLY A 304 3.02 -22.21 -18.22
C GLY A 304 2.68 -21.82 -16.80
N TYR A 305 1.71 -22.52 -16.24
CA TYR A 305 1.19 -22.27 -14.90
C TYR A 305 2.19 -22.71 -13.84
N GLN A 306 2.76 -21.73 -13.14
CA GLN A 306 3.84 -21.94 -12.20
C GLN A 306 3.76 -20.98 -11.03
N LYS A 307 4.46 -21.34 -9.95
CA LYS A 307 4.55 -20.51 -8.76
C LYS A 307 5.65 -19.47 -8.93
N LEU A 308 5.29 -18.19 -8.80
CA LEU A 308 6.20 -17.05 -8.80
C LEU A 308 6.42 -16.56 -7.37
N ASN A 309 7.66 -16.21 -7.03
CA ASN A 309 7.98 -15.48 -5.80
C ASN A 309 7.61 -13.99 -5.93
N GLY A 310 7.76 -13.23 -4.84
CA GLY A 310 7.37 -11.82 -4.82
C GLY A 310 8.09 -10.97 -5.87
N LEU A 311 9.40 -11.15 -6.03
CA LEU A 311 10.18 -10.42 -7.02
C LEU A 311 9.75 -10.76 -8.47
N GLN A 312 9.53 -12.03 -8.77
CA GLN A 312 9.07 -12.51 -10.08
C GLN A 312 7.68 -11.95 -10.41
N ALA A 313 6.73 -12.01 -9.47
CA ALA A 313 5.38 -11.50 -9.66
C ALA A 313 5.35 -9.97 -9.78
N THR A 314 6.16 -9.26 -9.00
CA THR A 314 6.33 -7.80 -9.13
C THR A 314 6.92 -7.43 -10.49
N ALA A 315 7.92 -8.16 -10.95
CA ALA A 315 8.50 -7.99 -12.29
C ALA A 315 7.48 -8.26 -13.40
N TYR A 316 6.64 -9.30 -13.25
CA TYR A 316 5.56 -9.63 -14.17
C TYR A 316 4.55 -8.49 -14.33
N CYS A 317 4.19 -7.80 -13.23
CA CYS A 317 3.30 -6.63 -13.26
C CYS A 317 3.88 -5.45 -14.06
N ARG A 318 5.21 -5.40 -14.27
CA ARG A 318 5.91 -4.30 -14.94
C ARG A 318 6.11 -4.51 -16.43
N ILE A 319 5.84 -5.70 -16.97
CA ILE A 319 6.06 -6.01 -18.40
C ILE A 319 5.24 -5.07 -19.27
N ARG A 320 5.93 -4.34 -20.16
CA ARG A 320 5.35 -3.38 -21.12
C ARG A 320 5.55 -3.74 -22.58
N TYR A 321 6.58 -4.53 -22.88
CA TYR A 321 7.03 -4.82 -24.24
C TYR A 321 6.34 -6.03 -24.87
N VAL A 322 5.50 -6.73 -24.10
CA VAL A 322 4.63 -7.80 -24.59
C VAL A 322 3.20 -7.30 -24.52
N GLY A 323 2.62 -7.00 -25.69
CA GLY A 323 1.32 -6.33 -25.79
C GLY A 323 1.42 -4.81 -25.59
N ASN A 324 0.38 -4.23 -25.04
CA ASN A 324 0.24 -2.81 -24.80
C ASN A 324 -0.01 -2.51 -23.29
N ASP A 325 -0.44 -1.29 -22.96
CA ASP A 325 -0.77 -0.91 -21.58
C ASP A 325 -2.00 -1.66 -21.03
N PHE A 326 -2.93 -2.08 -21.91
CA PHE A 326 -4.07 -2.92 -21.53
C PHE A 326 -3.60 -4.29 -21.03
N GLU A 327 -2.64 -4.91 -21.73
CA GLU A 327 -2.05 -6.18 -21.30
C GLU A 327 -1.26 -6.06 -20.00
N ARG A 328 -0.58 -4.93 -19.78
CA ARG A 328 0.08 -4.67 -18.50
C ARG A 328 -0.91 -4.62 -17.35
N THR A 329 -2.01 -3.89 -17.50
CA THR A 329 -3.05 -3.81 -16.46
C THR A 329 -3.77 -5.15 -16.28
N ALA A 330 -3.94 -5.94 -17.32
CA ALA A 330 -4.43 -7.31 -17.19
C ALA A 330 -3.48 -8.22 -16.37
N ARG A 331 -2.14 -8.07 -16.55
CA ARG A 331 -1.16 -8.78 -15.71
C ARG A 331 -1.26 -8.37 -14.25
N GLN A 332 -1.45 -7.09 -13.97
CA GLN A 332 -1.63 -6.58 -12.61
C GLN A 332 -2.89 -7.15 -11.96
N ARG A 333 -4.03 -7.24 -12.69
CA ARG A 333 -5.24 -7.88 -12.18
C ARG A 333 -5.04 -9.38 -11.93
N ARG A 334 -4.34 -10.09 -12.83
CA ARG A 334 -4.00 -11.53 -12.62
C ARG A 334 -3.20 -11.74 -11.34
N VAL A 335 -2.20 -10.89 -11.08
CA VAL A 335 -1.41 -10.98 -9.85
C VAL A 335 -2.27 -10.66 -8.63
N LEU A 336 -3.09 -9.61 -8.66
CA LEU A 336 -3.97 -9.29 -7.54
C LEU A 336 -4.96 -10.42 -7.23
N LYS A 337 -5.53 -11.03 -8.28
CA LYS A 337 -6.41 -12.20 -8.14
C LYS A 337 -5.66 -13.40 -7.53
N ALA A 338 -4.46 -13.69 -8.00
CA ALA A 338 -3.65 -14.76 -7.47
C ALA A 338 -3.24 -14.52 -6.00
N VAL A 339 -2.96 -13.26 -5.62
CA VAL A 339 -2.73 -12.86 -4.22
C VAL A 339 -3.99 -13.11 -3.38
N ALA A 340 -5.16 -12.70 -3.86
CA ALA A 340 -6.43 -12.94 -3.16
C ALA A 340 -6.72 -14.44 -2.99
N ASP A 341 -6.46 -15.24 -4.02
CA ASP A 341 -6.68 -16.69 -3.99
C ASP A 341 -5.72 -17.40 -3.01
N GLU A 342 -4.46 -16.96 -2.91
CA GLU A 342 -3.52 -17.51 -1.92
C GLU A 342 -3.83 -17.00 -0.51
N ALA A 343 -4.25 -15.74 -0.36
CA ALA A 343 -4.65 -15.20 0.94
C ALA A 343 -5.83 -15.94 1.55
N LYS A 344 -6.80 -16.39 0.73
CA LYS A 344 -7.92 -17.21 1.18
C LYS A 344 -7.50 -18.57 1.75
N LYS A 345 -6.37 -19.11 1.30
CA LYS A 345 -5.81 -20.39 1.75
C LYS A 345 -4.90 -20.23 2.96
N ALA A 346 -4.48 -18.98 3.24
CA ALA A 346 -3.56 -18.69 4.31
C ALA A 346 -4.19 -18.93 5.69
N SER A 347 -3.42 -19.50 6.60
CA SER A 347 -3.83 -19.62 8.00
C SER A 347 -3.84 -18.24 8.69
N PRO A 348 -4.56 -18.08 9.80
CA PRO A 348 -4.54 -16.84 10.58
C PRO A 348 -3.12 -16.38 10.95
N ALA A 349 -2.21 -17.28 11.27
CA ALA A 349 -0.81 -16.98 11.58
C ALA A 349 -0.03 -16.45 10.37
N GLN A 350 -0.32 -16.96 9.17
CA GLN A 350 0.25 -16.42 7.93
C GLN A 350 -0.32 -15.04 7.60
N LEU A 351 -1.62 -14.83 7.74
CA LEU A 351 -2.25 -13.51 7.56
C LEU A 351 -1.68 -12.49 8.54
N GLU A 352 -1.45 -12.88 9.80
CA GLU A 352 -0.77 -12.04 10.78
C GLU A 352 0.68 -11.70 10.37
N LYS A 353 1.43 -12.67 9.87
CA LYS A 353 2.79 -12.44 9.34
C LYS A 353 2.78 -11.47 8.17
N ILE A 354 1.84 -11.63 7.24
CA ILE A 354 1.65 -10.72 6.09
C ILE A 354 1.37 -9.31 6.60
N ALA A 355 0.38 -9.15 7.48
CA ALA A 355 0.03 -7.88 8.07
C ALA A 355 1.25 -7.21 8.72
N ASN A 356 2.05 -7.96 9.48
CA ASN A 356 3.25 -7.44 10.15
C ASN A 356 4.37 -7.02 9.19
N SER A 357 4.51 -7.70 8.04
CA SER A 357 5.56 -7.40 7.06
C SER A 357 5.21 -6.28 6.09
N VAL A 358 3.93 -5.94 5.95
CA VAL A 358 3.45 -5.01 4.91
C VAL A 358 2.90 -3.71 5.49
N PHE A 359 2.53 -3.66 6.77
CA PHE A 359 1.89 -2.48 7.37
C PHE A 359 2.70 -1.19 7.26
N ASP A 360 4.02 -1.25 7.37
CA ASP A 360 4.91 -0.11 7.19
C ASP A 360 5.12 0.30 5.72
N LYS A 361 4.59 -0.48 4.77
CA LYS A 361 4.71 -0.31 3.32
C LYS A 361 3.39 -0.05 2.62
N VAL A 362 2.34 0.12 3.41
CA VAL A 362 0.99 0.44 2.95
C VAL A 362 0.63 1.84 3.44
N TYR A 363 0.04 2.63 2.55
CA TYR A 363 -0.54 3.93 2.86
C TYR A 363 -2.03 3.87 2.55
N THR A 364 -2.90 4.12 3.55
CA THR A 364 -4.34 3.82 3.44
C THR A 364 -5.19 4.72 4.32
N SER A 365 -6.46 4.91 3.95
CA SER A 365 -7.50 5.49 4.80
C SER A 365 -8.09 4.49 5.79
N LEU A 366 -7.98 3.19 5.49
CA LEU A 366 -8.57 2.14 6.32
C LEU A 366 -7.93 2.09 7.70
N ASP A 367 -8.74 1.99 8.72
CA ASP A 367 -8.24 1.73 10.06
C ASP A 367 -7.92 0.24 10.29
N ILE A 368 -7.22 -0.05 11.38
CA ILE A 368 -6.82 -1.43 11.70
C ILE A 368 -8.02 -2.35 11.90
N SER A 369 -9.10 -1.86 12.47
CA SER A 369 -10.30 -2.68 12.73
C SER A 369 -10.96 -3.08 11.41
N GLU A 370 -10.99 -2.18 10.44
CA GLU A 370 -11.47 -2.45 9.09
C GLU A 370 -10.58 -3.43 8.34
N ILE A 371 -9.26 -3.25 8.40
CA ILE A 371 -8.29 -4.19 7.80
C ILE A 371 -8.44 -5.58 8.41
N VAL A 372 -8.55 -5.68 9.74
CA VAL A 372 -8.76 -6.97 10.44
C VAL A 372 -10.11 -7.59 10.06
N SER A 373 -11.16 -6.78 9.94
CA SER A 373 -12.49 -7.23 9.48
C SER A 373 -12.44 -7.76 8.05
N LEU A 374 -11.79 -7.04 7.13
CA LEU A 374 -11.62 -7.47 5.75
C LEU A 374 -10.81 -8.79 5.66
N LEU A 375 -9.70 -8.89 6.39
CA LEU A 375 -8.89 -10.11 6.44
C LEU A 375 -9.65 -11.27 7.09
N GLY A 376 -10.41 -11.04 8.15
CA GLY A 376 -11.24 -12.06 8.81
C GLY A 376 -12.36 -12.62 7.91
N ASN A 377 -12.81 -11.83 6.95
CA ASN A 377 -13.84 -12.21 5.98
C ASN A 377 -13.27 -12.55 4.60
N ILE A 378 -11.96 -12.66 4.42
CA ILE A 378 -11.32 -12.85 3.11
C ILE A 378 -11.85 -14.05 2.33
N SER A 379 -12.24 -15.10 3.02
CA SER A 379 -12.81 -16.31 2.41
C SER A 379 -14.18 -16.09 1.76
N LYS A 380 -14.89 -15.03 2.15
CA LYS A 380 -16.20 -14.67 1.58
C LYS A 380 -16.07 -13.87 0.29
N TYR A 381 -14.97 -13.13 0.10
CA TYR A 381 -14.81 -12.26 -1.06
C TYR A 381 -14.37 -13.04 -2.29
N ASN A 382 -15.09 -12.85 -3.39
CA ASN A 382 -14.79 -13.48 -4.67
C ASN A 382 -14.72 -12.44 -5.76
N ILE A 383 -13.62 -12.41 -6.52
CA ILE A 383 -13.53 -11.56 -7.71
C ILE A 383 -14.35 -12.27 -8.81
N VAL A 384 -15.57 -11.76 -9.03
CA VAL A 384 -16.56 -12.33 -9.96
C VAL A 384 -16.50 -11.69 -11.34
N ASP A 385 -15.96 -10.47 -11.42
CA ASP A 385 -15.85 -9.72 -12.67
C ASP A 385 -14.61 -8.82 -12.68
N GLU A 386 -14.00 -8.63 -13.85
CA GLU A 386 -12.85 -7.76 -14.01
C GLU A 386 -12.85 -7.04 -15.37
N GLY A 387 -12.44 -5.78 -15.37
CA GLY A 387 -12.42 -4.98 -16.58
C GLY A 387 -11.40 -3.85 -16.57
N GLY A 388 -11.42 -3.06 -17.62
CA GLY A 388 -10.60 -1.85 -17.75
C GLY A 388 -11.39 -0.68 -18.30
N PHE A 389 -11.06 0.52 -17.86
CA PHE A 389 -11.63 1.77 -18.31
C PHE A 389 -10.54 2.67 -18.94
N PRO A 390 -10.84 3.31 -20.08
CA PRO A 390 -12.03 3.15 -20.91
C PRO A 390 -12.11 1.77 -21.57
N ASN A 391 -13.35 1.27 -21.75
CA ASN A 391 -13.56 0.05 -22.52
C ASN A 391 -13.36 0.32 -24.01
N SER A 392 -12.85 -0.65 -24.74
CA SER A 392 -12.60 -0.52 -26.18
C SER A 392 -13.80 -0.92 -27.07
N ASP A 393 -14.92 -1.29 -26.44
CA ASP A 393 -16.13 -1.76 -27.15
C ASP A 393 -17.02 -0.60 -27.58
#